data_d5226613ff940325491c92e336df7e0e
#
_entry.id   d5226613ff940325491c92e336df7e0e
#
_cell.length_a   1.000
_cell.length_b   1.000
_cell.length_c   1.000
_cell.angle_alpha   90.00
_cell.angle_beta   90.00
_cell.angle_gamma   90.00
#
_symmetry.space_group_name_H-M   'P 1'
#
loop_
_entity.id
_entity.type
_entity.pdbx_description
1 polymer ?
#
loop_
_entity_poly.entity_id
_entity_poly.type
_entity_poly.pdbx_seq_one_letter_code
_entity_poly.pdbx_strand_id
1 'polypeptide(L)'
;SAAYGKDILSTNNNDTYVDAAVRYKNEIGDTKIVGSLGFARRTRGDTDRDDTFGSVSALHSSGANITLAAGSRKNDGQYGLIKVGYIGDWLPMGKTALAVDYYNGGDFVTDGSSSKSIGIGVVQKIDAANMEAYLVVRNYEYTDTTTGYQDASSVLFGSRWKF
;
A
#
# COMPACT_ATOMS: atom_id res chain seq x y z
N SER A 1 5.32 8.69 -15.42
CA SER A 1 6.73 8.29 -15.26
C SER A 1 6.98 6.98 -15.95
N ALA A 2 8.20 6.76 -16.39
CA ALA A 2 8.71 5.49 -16.89
C ALA A 2 10.18 5.37 -16.52
N ALA A 3 10.68 4.16 -16.30
CA ALA A 3 12.08 3.88 -16.06
C ALA A 3 12.51 2.58 -16.74
N TYR A 4 13.82 2.51 -17.03
CA TYR A 4 14.47 1.32 -17.54
C TYR A 4 15.78 1.12 -16.78
N GLY A 5 16.06 -0.11 -16.40
CA GLY A 5 17.29 -0.51 -15.74
C GLY A 5 17.82 -1.82 -16.29
N LYS A 6 19.15 -1.93 -16.34
CA LYS A 6 19.84 -3.17 -16.69
C LYS A 6 20.85 -3.49 -15.58
N ASP A 7 20.86 -4.75 -15.14
CA ASP A 7 21.77 -5.27 -14.10
C ASP A 7 21.70 -4.51 -12.75
N ILE A 8 20.54 -3.88 -12.46
CA ILE A 8 20.35 -3.05 -11.25
C ILE A 8 20.25 -3.87 -9.95
N LEU A 9 19.89 -5.15 -10.04
CA LEU A 9 19.72 -6.02 -8.88
C LEU A 9 20.84 -7.07 -8.73
N SER A 10 21.61 -7.31 -9.79
CA SER A 10 22.75 -8.25 -9.80
C SER A 10 23.62 -8.00 -11.02
N THR A 11 24.92 -7.88 -10.82
CA THR A 11 25.90 -7.60 -11.88
C THR A 11 26.16 -8.76 -12.84
N ASN A 12 25.62 -9.95 -12.56
CA ASN A 12 25.96 -11.16 -13.31
C ASN A 12 24.80 -11.83 -14.06
N ASN A 13 23.59 -11.25 -14.12
CA ASN A 13 22.41 -11.98 -14.56
C ASN A 13 21.70 -11.38 -15.79
N ASN A 14 22.24 -10.37 -16.46
CA ASN A 14 21.57 -9.67 -17.55
C ASN A 14 20.10 -9.31 -17.23
N ASP A 15 19.84 -8.97 -15.97
CA ASP A 15 18.49 -8.57 -15.55
C ASP A 15 18.11 -7.26 -16.21
N THR A 16 16.94 -7.20 -16.82
CA THR A 16 16.34 -5.93 -17.27
C THR A 16 15.11 -5.64 -16.48
N TYR A 17 14.87 -4.36 -16.24
CA TYR A 17 13.72 -3.85 -15.55
C TYR A 17 13.11 -2.68 -16.33
N VAL A 18 11.80 -2.76 -16.58
CA VAL A 18 11.04 -1.69 -17.23
C VAL A 18 9.82 -1.41 -16.37
N ASP A 19 9.57 -0.17 -16.05
CA ASP A 19 8.32 0.23 -15.42
C ASP A 19 7.72 1.46 -16.07
N ALA A 20 6.39 1.57 -15.95
CA ALA A 20 5.63 2.75 -16.33
C ALA A 20 4.48 2.97 -15.35
N ALA A 21 4.22 4.22 -15.01
CA ALA A 21 3.11 4.59 -14.16
C ALA A 21 2.44 5.88 -14.62
N VAL A 22 1.11 5.89 -14.50
CA VAL A 22 0.27 7.06 -14.72
C VAL A 22 -0.42 7.42 -13.41
N ARG A 23 -0.45 8.71 -13.09
CA ARG A 23 -1.16 9.25 -11.94
C ARG A 23 -2.15 10.31 -12.39
N TYR A 24 -3.36 10.19 -11.91
CA TYR A 24 -4.43 11.17 -12.08
C TYR A 24 -4.75 11.81 -10.75
N LYS A 25 -4.94 13.13 -10.74
CA LYS A 25 -5.40 13.89 -9.57
C LYS A 25 -6.41 14.91 -10.04
N ASN A 26 -7.57 14.91 -9.39
CA ASN A 26 -8.64 15.87 -9.66
C ASN A 26 -9.42 16.18 -8.38
N GLU A 27 -10.24 17.22 -8.43
CA GLU A 27 -11.19 17.59 -7.39
C GLU A 27 -12.58 17.74 -8.05
N ILE A 28 -13.55 17.00 -7.55
CA ILE A 28 -14.92 16.97 -8.05
C ILE A 28 -15.83 17.35 -6.89
N GLY A 29 -16.40 18.56 -6.96
CA GLY A 29 -17.11 19.15 -5.84
C GLY A 29 -16.20 19.21 -4.60
N ASP A 30 -16.67 18.70 -3.48
CA ASP A 30 -15.94 18.69 -2.21
C ASP A 30 -15.02 17.47 -2.03
N THR A 31 -14.74 16.71 -3.10
CA THR A 31 -13.99 15.46 -3.02
C THR A 31 -12.73 15.52 -3.86
N LYS A 32 -11.57 15.32 -3.21
CA LYS A 32 -10.27 15.13 -3.85
C LYS A 32 -10.09 13.67 -4.24
N ILE A 33 -9.82 13.40 -5.51
CA ILE A 33 -9.62 12.05 -6.05
C ILE A 33 -8.19 11.94 -6.58
N VAL A 34 -7.52 10.85 -6.23
CA VAL A 34 -6.22 10.48 -6.77
C VAL A 34 -6.29 9.04 -7.24
N GLY A 35 -5.95 8.82 -8.51
CA GLY A 35 -5.83 7.47 -9.08
C GLY A 35 -4.42 7.23 -9.60
N SER A 36 -3.99 5.99 -9.60
CA SER A 36 -2.74 5.56 -10.23
C SER A 36 -2.89 4.18 -10.86
N LEU A 37 -2.20 3.99 -11.98
CA LEU A 37 -2.00 2.70 -12.63
C LEU A 37 -0.52 2.55 -12.92
N GLY A 38 0.01 1.36 -12.71
CA GLY A 38 1.40 1.05 -12.97
C GLY A 38 1.57 -0.35 -13.52
N PHE A 39 2.63 -0.51 -14.29
CA PHE A 39 3.09 -1.76 -14.85
C PHE A 39 4.60 -1.86 -14.65
N ALA A 40 5.09 -3.02 -14.27
CA ALA A 40 6.51 -3.30 -14.19
C ALA A 40 6.80 -4.68 -14.78
N ARG A 41 7.85 -4.75 -15.61
CA ARG A 41 8.40 -6.00 -16.12
C ARG A 41 9.83 -6.17 -15.65
N ARG A 42 10.12 -7.32 -15.11
CA ARG A 42 11.47 -7.79 -14.84
C ARG A 42 11.75 -9.03 -15.67
N THR A 43 12.81 -8.98 -16.48
CA THR A 43 13.33 -10.12 -17.22
C THR A 43 14.62 -10.59 -16.55
N ARG A 44 14.71 -11.89 -16.25
CA ARG A 44 15.89 -12.53 -15.69
C ARG A 44 16.17 -13.84 -16.41
N GLY A 45 17.20 -13.86 -17.27
CA GLY A 45 17.42 -14.95 -18.20
C GLY A 45 16.20 -15.15 -19.08
N ASP A 46 15.64 -16.36 -19.10
CA ASP A 46 14.43 -16.71 -19.86
C ASP A 46 13.11 -16.51 -19.09
N THR A 47 13.16 -15.87 -17.91
CA THR A 47 11.99 -15.69 -17.05
C THR A 47 11.58 -14.24 -17.02
N ASP A 48 10.34 -13.99 -17.45
CA ASP A 48 9.68 -12.68 -17.32
C ASP A 48 8.71 -12.69 -16.15
N ARG A 49 8.75 -11.61 -15.37
CA ARG A 49 7.77 -11.31 -14.32
C ARG A 49 7.10 -9.98 -14.64
N ASP A 50 5.81 -10.02 -14.87
CA ASP A 50 4.97 -8.85 -15.12
C ASP A 50 4.10 -8.57 -13.89
N ASP A 51 4.22 -7.38 -13.34
CA ASP A 51 3.40 -6.88 -12.24
C ASP A 51 2.53 -5.71 -12.75
N THR A 52 1.22 -5.79 -12.55
CA THR A 52 0.27 -4.70 -12.83
C THR A 52 -0.42 -4.31 -11.54
N PHE A 53 -0.53 -3.02 -11.28
CA PHE A 53 -1.15 -2.53 -10.06
C PHE A 53 -1.87 -1.20 -10.28
N GLY A 54 -2.89 -0.95 -9.47
CA GLY A 54 -3.65 0.29 -9.50
C GLY A 54 -4.21 0.65 -8.14
N SER A 55 -4.49 1.93 -7.96
CA SER A 55 -5.17 2.42 -6.78
C SER A 55 -6.03 3.63 -7.09
N VAL A 56 -7.08 3.82 -6.29
CA VAL A 56 -7.88 5.03 -6.25
C VAL A 56 -8.12 5.43 -4.80
N SER A 57 -7.97 6.71 -4.52
CA SER A 57 -8.26 7.30 -3.21
C SER A 57 -9.18 8.49 -3.37
N ALA A 58 -10.15 8.62 -2.48
CA ALA A 58 -11.04 9.76 -2.38
C ALA A 58 -10.99 10.33 -0.95
N LEU A 59 -10.90 11.66 -0.84
CA LEU A 59 -10.96 12.41 0.40
C LEU A 59 -12.03 13.50 0.24
N HIS A 60 -13.11 13.38 0.99
CA HIS A 60 -14.18 14.38 1.06
C HIS A 60 -13.81 15.51 2.04
N SER A 61 -14.35 16.70 1.84
CA SER A 61 -14.10 17.89 2.69
C SER A 61 -14.49 17.69 4.15
N SER A 62 -15.44 16.78 4.44
CA SER A 62 -15.79 16.37 5.81
C SER A 62 -14.67 15.62 6.56
N GLY A 63 -13.63 15.18 5.86
CA GLY A 63 -12.56 14.33 6.41
C GLY A 63 -12.74 12.83 6.14
N ALA A 64 -13.91 12.37 5.71
CA ALA A 64 -14.13 10.99 5.31
C ALA A 64 -13.25 10.63 4.10
N ASN A 65 -12.59 9.48 4.15
CA ASN A 65 -11.74 9.04 3.05
C ASN A 65 -11.76 7.52 2.85
N ILE A 66 -11.52 7.13 1.61
CA ILE A 66 -11.41 5.73 1.20
C ILE A 66 -10.26 5.57 0.22
N THR A 67 -9.57 4.44 0.31
CA THR A 67 -8.58 4.01 -0.68
C THR A 67 -8.87 2.56 -1.06
N LEU A 68 -8.86 2.29 -2.36
CA LEU A 68 -8.89 0.96 -2.93
C LEU A 68 -7.60 0.76 -3.72
N ALA A 69 -6.99 -0.42 -3.60
CA ALA A 69 -5.85 -0.80 -4.42
C ALA A 69 -5.97 -2.28 -4.80
N ALA A 70 -5.48 -2.62 -5.97
CA ALA A 70 -5.38 -3.99 -6.43
C ALA A 70 -4.15 -4.15 -7.33
N GLY A 71 -3.65 -5.35 -7.41
CA GLY A 71 -2.57 -5.69 -8.33
C GLY A 71 -2.49 -7.19 -8.56
N SER A 72 -1.83 -7.54 -9.65
CA SER A 72 -1.60 -8.93 -10.02
C SER A 72 -0.22 -9.10 -10.63
N ARG A 73 0.34 -10.26 -10.42
CA ARG A 73 1.52 -10.76 -11.12
C ARG A 73 1.06 -11.80 -12.13
N LYS A 74 1.51 -11.66 -13.37
CA LYS A 74 1.14 -12.60 -14.44
C LYS A 74 1.59 -14.01 -14.07
N ASN A 75 0.67 -14.97 -14.16
CA ASN A 75 0.85 -16.39 -13.80
C ASN A 75 1.21 -16.66 -12.33
N ASP A 76 1.02 -15.67 -11.46
CA ASP A 76 1.32 -15.74 -10.04
C ASP A 76 0.16 -15.15 -9.23
N GLY A 77 0.47 -14.39 -8.20
CA GLY A 77 -0.49 -13.89 -7.23
C GLY A 77 -1.25 -12.63 -7.63
N GLN A 78 -2.28 -12.36 -6.87
CA GLN A 78 -3.08 -11.15 -6.94
C GLN A 78 -3.40 -10.65 -5.53
N TYR A 79 -3.65 -9.34 -5.41
CA TYR A 79 -4.05 -8.76 -4.14
C TYR A 79 -5.12 -7.67 -4.31
N GLY A 80 -5.86 -7.46 -3.23
CA GLY A 80 -6.74 -6.33 -3.05
C GLY A 80 -6.54 -5.68 -1.68
N LEU A 81 -6.74 -4.37 -1.60
CA LEU A 81 -6.70 -3.59 -0.38
C LEU A 81 -7.84 -2.59 -0.36
N ILE A 82 -8.52 -2.51 0.77
CA ILE A 82 -9.44 -1.43 1.11
C ILE A 82 -8.96 -0.74 2.38
N LYS A 83 -9.00 0.59 2.39
CA LYS A 83 -8.74 1.41 3.56
C LYS A 83 -9.83 2.46 3.66
N VAL A 84 -10.41 2.59 4.83
CA VAL A 84 -11.35 3.66 5.16
C VAL A 84 -10.80 4.47 6.32
N GLY A 85 -11.03 5.77 6.31
CA GLY A 85 -10.50 6.65 7.32
C GLY A 85 -11.32 7.92 7.51
N TYR A 86 -10.97 8.63 8.55
CA TYR A 86 -11.55 9.93 8.86
C TYR A 86 -10.48 10.86 9.43
N ILE A 87 -10.47 12.10 8.96
CA ILE A 87 -9.58 13.16 9.44
C ILE A 87 -10.45 14.24 10.09
N GLY A 88 -10.23 14.52 11.37
CA GLY A 88 -11.00 15.49 12.12
C GLY A 88 -10.15 16.33 13.07
N ASP A 89 -10.70 17.44 13.51
CA ASP A 89 -10.10 18.37 14.47
C ASP A 89 -10.63 18.05 15.89
N TRP A 90 -10.27 16.87 16.42
CA TRP A 90 -10.76 16.39 17.73
C TRP A 90 -9.92 16.87 18.90
N LEU A 91 -8.67 17.21 18.67
CA LEU A 91 -7.75 17.71 19.69
C LEU A 91 -7.22 19.10 19.30
N PRO A 92 -7.02 20.01 20.29
CA PRO A 92 -6.60 21.38 20.00
C PRO A 92 -5.16 21.49 19.47
N MET A 93 -4.39 20.41 19.52
CA MET A 93 -3.01 20.40 19.05
C MET A 93 -2.87 20.21 17.52
N GLY A 94 -3.95 19.90 16.82
CA GLY A 94 -3.96 19.67 15.37
C GLY A 94 -4.85 18.52 14.96
N LYS A 95 -4.88 18.22 13.66
CA LYS A 95 -5.75 17.18 13.09
C LYS A 95 -5.36 15.78 13.56
N THR A 96 -6.40 14.99 13.84
CA THR A 96 -6.28 13.55 14.08
C THR A 96 -6.81 12.78 12.86
N ALA A 97 -6.06 11.81 12.39
CA ALA A 97 -6.50 10.89 11.35
C ALA A 97 -6.63 9.47 11.92
N LEU A 98 -7.78 8.85 11.73
CA LEU A 98 -8.05 7.45 12.04
C LEU A 98 -8.22 6.67 10.75
N ALA A 99 -7.75 5.43 10.70
CA ALA A 99 -7.99 4.56 9.55
C ALA A 99 -8.03 3.09 9.96
N VAL A 100 -8.83 2.33 9.22
CA VAL A 100 -8.84 0.88 9.23
C VAL A 100 -8.57 0.41 7.81
N ASP A 101 -7.73 -0.58 7.65
CA ASP A 101 -7.47 -1.20 6.35
C ASP A 101 -7.55 -2.73 6.43
N TYR A 102 -7.92 -3.32 5.31
CA TYR A 102 -7.92 -4.76 5.08
C TYR A 102 -7.21 -5.07 3.77
N TYR A 103 -6.28 -6.00 3.84
CA TYR A 103 -5.55 -6.54 2.70
C TYR A 103 -5.86 -8.02 2.56
N ASN A 104 -6.02 -8.48 1.32
CA ASN A 104 -6.09 -9.89 0.97
C ASN A 104 -5.28 -10.13 -0.31
N GLY A 105 -4.38 -11.10 -0.27
CA GLY A 105 -3.57 -11.53 -1.40
C GLY A 105 -3.46 -13.05 -1.44
N GLY A 106 -3.31 -13.59 -2.64
CA GLY A 106 -3.17 -15.04 -2.86
C GLY A 106 -2.13 -15.34 -3.92
N ASP A 107 -1.62 -16.57 -3.88
CA ASP A 107 -0.76 -17.19 -4.90
C ASP A 107 0.61 -16.52 -5.15
N PHE A 108 1.07 -15.65 -4.24
CA PHE A 108 2.37 -14.96 -4.41
C PHE A 108 3.59 -15.82 -4.06
N VAL A 109 3.41 -16.82 -3.22
CA VAL A 109 4.51 -17.70 -2.76
C VAL A 109 4.39 -19.07 -3.40
N THR A 110 3.22 -19.67 -3.29
CA THR A 110 2.86 -20.95 -3.90
C THR A 110 1.40 -20.90 -4.32
N ASP A 111 1.00 -21.71 -5.30
CA ASP A 111 -0.39 -21.85 -5.71
C ASP A 111 -1.24 -22.29 -4.50
N GLY A 112 -2.36 -21.62 -4.26
CA GLY A 112 -3.23 -21.84 -3.11
C GLY A 112 -2.77 -21.17 -1.81
N SER A 113 -1.64 -20.44 -1.81
CA SER A 113 -1.26 -19.63 -0.65
C SER A 113 -2.14 -18.38 -0.53
N SER A 114 -2.40 -17.95 0.71
CA SER A 114 -3.19 -16.75 1.00
C SER A 114 -2.56 -15.95 2.13
N SER A 115 -2.52 -14.64 1.98
CA SER A 115 -2.12 -13.70 3.01
C SER A 115 -3.20 -12.65 3.25
N LYS A 116 -3.53 -12.41 4.51
CA LYS A 116 -4.50 -11.41 4.91
C LYS A 116 -3.91 -10.53 5.99
N SER A 117 -4.34 -9.29 6.04
CA SER A 117 -4.07 -8.46 7.21
C SER A 117 -5.18 -7.45 7.45
N ILE A 118 -5.43 -7.14 8.73
CA ILE A 118 -6.27 -6.04 9.16
C ILE A 118 -5.44 -5.10 10.02
N GLY A 119 -5.51 -3.81 9.73
CA GLY A 119 -4.78 -2.77 10.44
C GLY A 119 -5.70 -1.66 10.94
N ILE A 120 -5.40 -1.14 12.13
CA ILE A 120 -6.02 0.07 12.69
C ILE A 120 -4.91 1.04 13.03
N GLY A 121 -5.02 2.27 12.57
CA GLY A 121 -4.01 3.30 12.80
C GLY A 121 -4.60 4.64 13.20
N VAL A 122 -3.85 5.35 14.02
CA VAL A 122 -4.09 6.76 14.37
C VAL A 122 -2.84 7.58 14.08
N VAL A 123 -3.05 8.76 13.52
CA VAL A 123 -2.01 9.79 13.35
C VAL A 123 -2.51 11.07 13.98
N GLN A 124 -1.75 11.61 14.93
CA GLN A 124 -2.01 12.90 15.54
C GLN A 124 -1.00 13.93 15.06
N LYS A 125 -1.47 14.98 14.42
CA LYS A 125 -0.66 16.14 14.07
C LYS A 125 -0.48 17.03 15.28
N ILE A 126 0.73 17.51 15.50
CA ILE A 126 1.09 18.44 16.58
C ILE A 126 1.66 19.69 15.90
N ASP A 127 0.77 20.63 15.61
CA ASP A 127 1.07 21.80 14.78
C ASP A 127 2.18 22.68 15.38
N ALA A 128 2.15 22.88 16.70
CA ALA A 128 3.16 23.68 17.40
C ALA A 128 4.60 23.12 17.29
N ALA A 129 4.73 21.82 17.07
CA ALA A 129 6.01 21.13 16.95
C ALA A 129 6.35 20.73 15.52
N ASN A 130 5.49 21.05 14.53
CA ASN A 130 5.64 20.58 13.14
C ASN A 130 5.83 19.07 13.04
N MET A 131 5.14 18.32 13.92
CA MET A 131 5.34 16.88 14.15
C MET A 131 4.03 16.11 13.91
N GLU A 132 4.18 14.86 13.54
CA GLU A 132 3.11 13.86 13.54
C GLU A 132 3.53 12.69 14.44
N ALA A 133 2.68 12.32 15.40
CA ALA A 133 2.82 11.08 16.17
C ALA A 133 1.87 10.03 15.59
N TYR A 134 2.26 8.76 15.56
CA TYR A 134 1.43 7.69 15.03
C TYR A 134 1.51 6.42 15.84
N LEU A 135 0.40 5.69 15.84
CA LEU A 135 0.28 4.34 16.39
C LEU A 135 -0.51 3.49 15.39
N VAL A 136 0.01 2.31 15.08
CA VAL A 136 -0.66 1.32 14.22
C VAL A 136 -0.60 -0.04 14.89
N VAL A 137 -1.73 -0.74 14.92
CA VAL A 137 -1.83 -2.14 15.32
C VAL A 137 -2.28 -2.94 14.11
N ARG A 138 -1.63 -4.05 13.83
CA ARG A 138 -1.96 -4.91 12.68
C ARG A 138 -1.87 -6.38 13.05
N ASN A 139 -2.87 -7.14 12.61
CA ASN A 139 -2.85 -8.60 12.61
C ASN A 139 -2.58 -9.11 11.20
N TYR A 140 -1.84 -10.21 11.10
CA TYR A 140 -1.48 -10.89 9.86
C TYR A 140 -1.85 -12.36 9.96
N GLU A 141 -2.46 -12.87 8.92
CA GLU A 141 -2.75 -14.28 8.70
C GLU A 141 -2.05 -14.73 7.42
N TYR A 142 -1.42 -15.90 7.46
CA TYR A 142 -0.86 -16.53 6.27
C TYR A 142 -1.23 -18.01 6.27
N THR A 143 -1.67 -18.50 5.13
CA THR A 143 -1.97 -19.92 4.91
C THR A 143 -1.26 -20.42 3.66
N ASP A 144 -0.78 -21.63 3.73
CA ASP A 144 -0.17 -22.36 2.63
C ASP A 144 -0.85 -23.74 2.55
N THR A 145 -0.74 -24.41 1.40
CA THR A 145 -1.31 -25.74 1.19
C THR A 145 -0.58 -26.85 1.95
N THR A 146 0.64 -26.59 2.41
CA THR A 146 1.54 -27.59 3.01
C THR A 146 1.86 -27.34 4.47
N THR A 147 1.78 -26.12 4.95
CA THR A 147 2.26 -25.74 6.28
C THR A 147 1.24 -24.85 6.98
N GLY A 148 0.92 -25.19 8.24
CA GLY A 148 0.14 -24.34 9.12
C GLY A 148 1.02 -23.25 9.76
N TYR A 149 0.62 -22.00 9.63
CA TYR A 149 1.29 -20.85 10.24
C TYR A 149 0.45 -20.30 11.39
N GLN A 150 1.11 -19.70 12.37
CA GLN A 150 0.44 -18.95 13.42
C GLN A 150 0.25 -17.50 12.98
N ASP A 151 -0.86 -16.92 13.39
CA ASP A 151 -1.13 -15.51 13.20
C ASP A 151 -0.08 -14.66 13.92
N ALA A 152 0.26 -13.52 13.32
CA ALA A 152 1.19 -12.57 13.89
C ALA A 152 0.52 -11.22 14.12
N SER A 153 0.86 -10.57 15.21
CA SER A 153 0.41 -9.20 15.48
C SER A 153 1.61 -8.27 15.62
N SER A 154 1.46 -7.05 15.13
CA SER A 154 2.46 -6.00 15.29
C SER A 154 1.86 -4.72 15.86
N VAL A 155 2.67 -4.01 16.63
CA VAL A 155 2.39 -2.64 17.08
C VAL A 155 3.55 -1.76 16.62
N LEU A 156 3.22 -0.71 15.88
CA LEU A 156 4.17 0.28 15.41
C LEU A 156 3.77 1.63 15.96
N PHE A 157 4.71 2.30 16.63
CA PHE A 157 4.53 3.68 17.08
C PHE A 157 5.76 4.51 16.73
N GLY A 158 5.57 5.81 16.56
CA GLY A 158 6.67 6.70 16.27
C GLY A 158 6.24 8.13 16.03
N SER A 159 7.20 8.96 15.65
CA SER A 159 6.97 10.34 15.28
C SER A 159 7.72 10.70 14.00
N ARG A 160 7.19 11.69 13.28
CA ARG A 160 7.80 12.28 12.09
C ARG A 160 7.84 13.79 12.25
N TRP A 161 9.02 14.36 12.14
CA TRP A 161 9.27 15.80 12.18
C TRP A 161 9.38 16.33 10.76
N LYS A 162 8.84 17.52 10.52
CA LYS A 162 8.93 18.23 9.24
C LYS A 162 9.74 19.52 9.45
N PHE A 163 10.86 19.62 8.78
CA PHE A 163 11.76 20.79 8.83
C PHE A 163 11.56 21.65 7.58
#